data_04728199c81ca3fedf364e91efee2a16
#
_entry.id   04728199c81ca3fedf364e91efee2a16
#
_cell.length_a   1.000
_cell.length_b   1.000
_cell.length_c   1.000
_cell.angle_alpha   90.00
_cell.angle_beta   90.00
_cell.angle_gamma   90.00
#
_symmetry.space_group_name_H-M   'P 1'
#
loop_
_entity.id
_entity.type
_entity.pdbx_description
1 polymer ?
#
loop_
_entity_poly.entity_id
_entity_poly.type
_entity_poly.pdbx_seq_one_letter_code
_entity_poly.pdbx_strand_id
1 'polypeptide(L)'
;ELASPSKTSTADEHQHKIIQFTQRPKLGNSVRKAGEDITQGAVVLNKGTRLLPSHLSLLASVGIANVSVVRKLNVGLIATGDELVSPGEALKAGQIYESNRYALHAMLQEFGANIIDFGIVEDKLDSLQRTFADADRQCDMVLSCGGVSVGDADYVKEVLQTLGSVNFWKVAIKPGKPFAFGKLSQ
;
A
#
# COMPACT_ATOMS: atom_id res chain seq x y z
N GLU A 1 -18.87 32.55 23.66
CA GLU A 1 -18.33 32.35 25.02
C GLU A 1 -19.47 32.20 26.00
N LEU A 2 -19.63 31.00 26.57
CA LEU A 2 -20.60 30.72 27.62
C LEU A 2 -19.99 31.22 28.95
N ALA A 3 -20.63 32.17 29.61
CA ALA A 3 -20.20 32.68 30.90
C ALA A 3 -20.30 31.55 31.96
N SER A 4 -19.25 31.38 32.74
CA SER A 4 -19.18 30.43 33.86
C SER A 4 -20.24 30.74 34.90
N PRO A 5 -20.94 29.76 35.47
CA PRO A 5 -21.95 30.00 36.49
C PRO A 5 -21.31 30.49 37.79
N SER A 6 -21.86 31.54 38.39
CA SER A 6 -21.45 32.04 39.70
C SER A 6 -21.77 31.04 40.80
N LYS A 7 -20.88 30.90 41.79
CA LYS A 7 -21.01 29.99 42.95
C LYS A 7 -22.28 30.31 43.75
N THR A 8 -23.10 29.30 43.96
CA THR A 8 -24.31 29.36 44.82
C THR A 8 -23.96 29.10 46.28
N SER A 9 -24.49 29.91 47.18
CA SER A 9 -24.55 29.64 48.62
C SER A 9 -25.74 28.73 48.94
N THR A 10 -25.53 27.86 49.91
CA THR A 10 -26.51 26.85 50.40
C THR A 10 -27.72 27.47 51.09
N ALA A 11 -28.91 27.18 50.61
CA ALA A 11 -30.17 26.84 51.32
C ALA A 11 -31.40 26.95 50.41
N ASP A 12 -32.31 25.98 50.55
CA ASP A 12 -33.68 25.81 50.03
C ASP A 12 -33.87 25.01 48.73
N GLU A 13 -34.61 23.92 48.90
CA GLU A 13 -34.94 22.86 47.92
C GLU A 13 -35.83 23.29 46.74
N HIS A 14 -36.06 24.59 46.52
CA HIS A 14 -36.86 25.12 45.40
C HIS A 14 -36.24 26.35 44.74
N GLN A 15 -34.90 26.45 44.71
CA GLN A 15 -34.30 27.53 43.97
C GLN A 15 -34.30 27.25 42.45
N HIS A 16 -35.15 27.97 41.73
CA HIS A 16 -35.05 28.08 40.28
C HIS A 16 -33.69 28.65 39.91
N LYS A 17 -32.88 27.87 39.16
CA LYS A 17 -31.61 28.35 38.59
C LYS A 17 -31.92 29.45 37.59
N ILE A 18 -31.58 30.70 37.93
CA ILE A 18 -31.67 31.83 36.99
C ILE A 18 -30.41 31.88 36.17
N ILE A 19 -30.55 31.80 34.84
CA ILE A 19 -29.45 31.99 33.91
C ILE A 19 -29.54 33.40 33.36
N GLN A 20 -28.50 34.21 33.58
CA GLN A 20 -28.44 35.57 33.09
C GLN A 20 -27.53 35.63 31.84
N PHE A 21 -28.08 36.12 30.73
CA PHE A 21 -27.32 36.34 29.50
C PHE A 21 -26.80 37.78 29.46
N THR A 22 -25.50 37.95 29.25
CA THR A 22 -24.84 39.27 29.10
C THR A 22 -25.04 39.88 27.74
N GLN A 23 -25.32 39.02 26.71
CA GLN A 23 -25.59 39.46 25.36
C GLN A 23 -26.80 38.72 24.79
N ARG A 24 -27.63 39.44 24.04
CA ARG A 24 -28.77 38.84 23.33
C ARG A 24 -28.25 38.06 22.13
N PRO A 25 -28.42 36.74 22.07
CA PRO A 25 -28.02 35.95 20.88
C PRO A 25 -28.86 36.37 19.67
N LYS A 26 -28.22 36.42 18.49
CA LYS A 26 -28.95 36.63 17.23
C LYS A 26 -29.77 35.37 16.92
N LEU A 27 -30.94 35.56 16.30
CA LEU A 27 -31.79 34.45 15.85
C LEU A 27 -30.97 33.54 14.89
N GLY A 28 -30.95 32.23 15.19
CA GLY A 28 -30.18 31.24 14.45
C GLY A 28 -28.72 31.09 14.88
N ASN A 29 -28.25 31.86 15.87
CA ASN A 29 -26.90 31.70 16.40
C ASN A 29 -26.75 30.30 17.03
N SER A 30 -25.64 29.59 16.72
CA SER A 30 -25.36 28.21 17.18
C SER A 30 -26.42 27.16 16.75
N VAL A 31 -27.27 27.47 15.78
CA VAL A 31 -28.24 26.54 15.19
C VAL A 31 -27.67 26.04 13.84
N ARG A 32 -27.27 24.78 13.80
CA ARG A 32 -26.81 24.15 12.57
C ARG A 32 -28.01 23.85 11.66
N LYS A 33 -27.85 24.21 10.39
CA LYS A 33 -28.88 23.93 9.37
C LYS A 33 -28.59 22.60 8.67
N ALA A 34 -29.63 21.90 8.23
CA ALA A 34 -29.47 20.73 7.40
C ALA A 34 -28.68 21.06 6.13
N GLY A 35 -27.64 20.28 5.83
CA GLY A 35 -26.79 20.48 4.67
C GLY A 35 -25.76 21.61 4.79
N GLU A 36 -25.59 22.21 5.98
CA GLU A 36 -24.61 23.28 6.22
C GLU A 36 -23.17 22.80 5.99
N ASP A 37 -22.83 21.59 6.46
CA ASP A 37 -21.49 21.02 6.24
C ASP A 37 -21.42 20.24 4.93
N ILE A 38 -22.40 19.36 4.68
CA ILE A 38 -22.47 18.52 3.49
C ILE A 38 -23.91 18.47 3.01
N THR A 39 -24.15 18.96 1.81
CA THR A 39 -25.46 18.94 1.18
C THR A 39 -25.82 17.53 0.75
N GLN A 40 -27.09 17.12 0.95
CA GLN A 40 -27.57 15.83 0.46
C GLN A 40 -27.34 15.68 -1.05
N GLY A 41 -26.77 14.55 -1.45
CA GLY A 41 -26.41 14.26 -2.84
C GLY A 41 -25.05 14.80 -3.30
N ALA A 42 -24.33 15.53 -2.43
CA ALA A 42 -22.96 15.95 -2.75
C ALA A 42 -22.00 14.76 -2.82
N VAL A 43 -21.07 14.79 -3.77
CA VAL A 43 -19.98 13.82 -3.86
C VAL A 43 -18.94 14.13 -2.80
N VAL A 44 -18.84 13.30 -1.77
CA VAL A 44 -17.87 13.48 -0.67
C VAL A 44 -16.49 12.95 -0.99
N LEU A 45 -16.37 11.92 -1.84
CA LEU A 45 -15.11 11.36 -2.34
C LEU A 45 -15.27 10.94 -3.79
N ASN A 46 -14.28 11.25 -4.62
CA ASN A 46 -14.26 10.85 -6.01
C ASN A 46 -13.74 9.42 -6.18
N LYS A 47 -14.15 8.75 -7.27
CA LYS A 47 -13.55 7.48 -7.69
C LYS A 47 -12.04 7.63 -7.88
N GLY A 48 -11.26 6.66 -7.38
CA GLY A 48 -9.81 6.68 -7.46
C GLY A 48 -9.12 7.41 -6.29
N THR A 49 -9.87 7.99 -5.36
CA THR A 49 -9.29 8.60 -4.15
C THR A 49 -8.66 7.52 -3.27
N ARG A 50 -7.37 7.70 -2.91
CA ARG A 50 -6.72 6.88 -1.88
C ARG A 50 -7.34 7.21 -0.53
N LEU A 51 -7.94 6.20 0.11
CA LEU A 51 -8.57 6.39 1.42
C LEU A 51 -7.52 6.60 2.51
N LEU A 52 -7.67 7.71 3.23
CA LEU A 52 -6.91 8.08 4.41
C LEU A 52 -7.82 7.98 5.66
N PRO A 53 -7.27 7.96 6.89
CA PRO A 53 -8.09 7.93 8.11
C PRO A 53 -9.14 9.05 8.18
N SER A 54 -8.82 10.26 7.70
CA SER A 54 -9.78 11.38 7.61
C SER A 54 -10.95 11.09 6.66
N HIS A 55 -10.71 10.38 5.56
CA HIS A 55 -11.77 9.98 4.64
C HIS A 55 -12.71 8.95 5.26
N LEU A 56 -12.19 8.04 6.10
CA LEU A 56 -13.03 7.09 6.84
C LEU A 56 -13.94 7.80 7.85
N SER A 57 -13.40 8.81 8.55
CA SER A 57 -14.20 9.66 9.45
C SER A 57 -15.31 10.40 8.71
N LEU A 58 -14.98 10.96 7.53
CA LEU A 58 -15.95 11.64 6.67
C LEU A 58 -17.07 10.70 6.22
N LEU A 59 -16.73 9.51 5.72
CA LEU A 59 -17.72 8.50 5.30
C LEU A 59 -18.62 8.09 6.45
N ALA A 60 -18.05 7.84 7.63
CA ALA A 60 -18.79 7.48 8.83
C ALA A 60 -19.75 8.62 9.26
N SER A 61 -19.32 9.89 9.17
CA SER A 61 -20.15 11.04 9.57
C SER A 61 -21.40 11.22 8.70
N VAL A 62 -21.36 10.73 7.46
CA VAL A 62 -22.53 10.74 6.54
C VAL A 62 -23.25 9.39 6.49
N GLY A 63 -22.94 8.45 7.41
CA GLY A 63 -23.64 7.17 7.56
C GLY A 63 -23.24 6.09 6.54
N ILE A 64 -22.14 6.26 5.79
CA ILE A 64 -21.66 5.26 4.83
C ILE A 64 -20.79 4.23 5.55
N ALA A 65 -21.32 3.03 5.72
CA ALA A 65 -20.62 1.92 6.40
C ALA A 65 -19.68 1.12 5.48
N ASN A 66 -20.00 1.02 4.19
CA ASN A 66 -19.25 0.20 3.24
C ASN A 66 -18.99 0.98 1.95
N VAL A 67 -17.77 0.86 1.43
CA VAL A 67 -17.38 1.41 0.13
C VAL A 67 -16.66 0.36 -0.70
N SER A 68 -16.89 0.39 -2.01
CA SER A 68 -16.16 -0.47 -2.94
C SER A 68 -14.77 0.09 -3.18
N VAL A 69 -13.76 -0.72 -2.96
CA VAL A 69 -12.35 -0.37 -3.18
C VAL A 69 -11.70 -1.34 -4.16
N VAL A 70 -10.62 -0.94 -4.80
CA VAL A 70 -9.78 -1.86 -5.58
C VAL A 70 -9.11 -2.86 -4.62
N ARG A 71 -8.99 -4.13 -5.05
CA ARG A 71 -8.26 -5.14 -4.28
C ARG A 71 -6.77 -4.80 -4.22
N LYS A 72 -6.09 -5.36 -3.26
CA LYS A 72 -4.63 -5.32 -3.22
C LYS A 72 -4.04 -6.12 -4.38
N LEU A 73 -2.91 -5.65 -4.90
CA LEU A 73 -2.14 -6.39 -5.89
C LEU A 73 -1.43 -7.58 -5.23
N ASN A 74 -1.43 -8.71 -5.90
CA ASN A 74 -0.58 -9.84 -5.57
C ASN A 74 0.75 -9.67 -6.29
N VAL A 75 1.85 -9.52 -5.55
CA VAL A 75 3.19 -9.31 -6.11
C VAL A 75 4.08 -10.48 -5.75
N GLY A 76 4.58 -11.18 -6.77
CA GLY A 76 5.57 -12.25 -6.63
C GLY A 76 6.97 -11.68 -6.44
N LEU A 77 7.73 -12.19 -5.48
CA LEU A 77 9.14 -11.89 -5.30
C LEU A 77 9.98 -13.12 -5.61
N ILE A 78 10.97 -12.97 -6.47
CA ILE A 78 11.91 -14.01 -6.86
C ILE A 78 13.33 -13.44 -6.69
N ALA A 79 14.23 -14.19 -6.05
CA ALA A 79 15.67 -13.95 -6.15
C ALA A 79 16.30 -15.09 -6.92
N THR A 80 17.29 -14.82 -7.79
CA THR A 80 18.06 -15.85 -8.48
C THR A 80 19.53 -15.47 -8.54
N GLY A 81 20.37 -16.49 -8.38
CA GLY A 81 21.82 -16.39 -8.36
C GLY A 81 22.40 -17.52 -7.51
N ASP A 82 23.30 -18.30 -8.08
CA ASP A 82 23.95 -19.43 -7.37
C ASP A 82 24.86 -18.96 -6.23
N GLU A 83 25.23 -17.68 -6.24
CA GLU A 83 25.99 -17.02 -5.18
C GLU A 83 25.13 -16.66 -3.97
N LEU A 84 23.80 -16.68 -4.07
CA LEU A 84 22.90 -16.19 -3.03
C LEU A 84 22.63 -17.22 -1.94
N VAL A 85 22.70 -16.77 -0.70
CA VAL A 85 22.41 -17.56 0.50
C VAL A 85 21.47 -16.78 1.41
N SER A 86 20.53 -17.48 2.05
CA SER A 86 19.63 -16.86 3.02
C SER A 86 20.37 -16.35 4.25
N PRO A 87 20.01 -15.17 4.79
CA PRO A 87 20.56 -14.72 6.05
C PRO A 87 20.40 -15.75 7.18
N GLY A 88 21.47 -15.95 7.95
CA GLY A 88 21.52 -16.94 9.02
C GLY A 88 22.18 -18.27 8.64
N GLU A 89 22.38 -18.55 7.35
CA GLU A 89 23.12 -19.71 6.88
C GLU A 89 24.62 -19.38 6.74
N ALA A 90 25.48 -20.41 6.82
CA ALA A 90 26.92 -20.23 6.68
C ALA A 90 27.32 -19.98 5.21
N LEU A 91 28.08 -18.92 4.96
CA LEU A 91 28.62 -18.62 3.62
C LEU A 91 29.75 -19.55 3.24
N LYS A 92 29.73 -20.03 2.02
CA LYS A 92 30.87 -20.70 1.36
C LYS A 92 31.66 -19.67 0.54
N ALA A 93 32.83 -20.06 0.05
CA ALA A 93 33.63 -19.21 -0.82
C ALA A 93 32.82 -18.82 -2.09
N GLY A 94 32.80 -17.52 -2.41
CA GLY A 94 32.08 -16.99 -3.54
C GLY A 94 30.58 -16.69 -3.30
N GLN A 95 30.06 -16.98 -2.11
CA GLN A 95 28.65 -16.71 -1.77
C GLN A 95 28.48 -15.38 -1.03
N ILE A 96 27.30 -14.79 -1.21
CA ILE A 96 26.85 -13.56 -0.53
C ILE A 96 25.44 -13.75 0.04
N TYR A 97 25.10 -12.98 1.06
CA TYR A 97 23.72 -12.97 1.57
C TYR A 97 22.78 -12.24 0.61
N GLU A 98 21.66 -12.87 0.36
CA GLU A 98 20.55 -12.25 -0.35
C GLU A 98 19.92 -11.16 0.53
N SER A 99 19.86 -9.92 0.06
CA SER A 99 19.34 -8.77 0.80
C SER A 99 18.25 -8.01 0.06
N ASN A 100 18.23 -8.08 -1.28
CA ASN A 100 17.34 -7.28 -2.12
C ASN A 100 15.87 -7.67 -1.93
N ARG A 101 15.59 -8.96 -1.84
CA ARG A 101 14.26 -9.52 -1.64
C ARG A 101 13.65 -9.02 -0.31
N TYR A 102 14.46 -8.95 0.76
CA TYR A 102 14.01 -8.41 2.04
C TYR A 102 13.66 -6.92 1.96
N ALA A 103 14.49 -6.14 1.27
CA ALA A 103 14.22 -4.71 1.06
C ALA A 103 12.94 -4.51 0.23
N LEU A 104 12.80 -5.23 -0.89
CA LEU A 104 11.61 -5.16 -1.73
C LEU A 104 10.36 -5.64 -1.00
N HIS A 105 10.46 -6.70 -0.19
CA HIS A 105 9.36 -7.17 0.63
C HIS A 105 8.83 -6.06 1.56
N ALA A 106 9.74 -5.40 2.30
CA ALA A 106 9.36 -4.31 3.19
C ALA A 106 8.72 -3.14 2.43
N MET A 107 9.30 -2.74 1.30
CA MET A 107 8.73 -1.68 0.46
C MET A 107 7.33 -2.01 -0.05
N LEU A 108 7.12 -3.24 -0.52
CA LEU A 108 5.81 -3.70 -1.00
C LEU A 108 4.76 -3.75 0.11
N GLN A 109 5.16 -4.09 1.35
CA GLN A 109 4.27 -4.00 2.49
C GLN A 109 3.81 -2.57 2.76
N GLU A 110 4.70 -1.58 2.66
CA GLU A 110 4.34 -0.16 2.79
C GLU A 110 3.38 0.30 1.68
N PHE A 111 3.53 -0.23 0.46
CA PHE A 111 2.57 -0.01 -0.63
C PHE A 111 1.22 -0.70 -0.41
N GLY A 112 1.15 -1.61 0.56
CA GLY A 112 -0.07 -2.35 0.88
C GLY A 112 -0.35 -3.50 -0.09
N ALA A 113 0.65 -4.02 -0.80
CA ALA A 113 0.52 -5.21 -1.66
C ALA A 113 0.41 -6.51 -0.84
N ASN A 114 -0.18 -7.54 -1.43
CA ASN A 114 -0.04 -8.91 -0.96
C ASN A 114 1.22 -9.49 -1.61
N ILE A 115 2.11 -10.06 -0.81
CA ILE A 115 3.41 -10.55 -1.29
C ILE A 115 3.39 -12.08 -1.30
N ILE A 116 3.76 -12.65 -2.44
CA ILE A 116 4.00 -14.08 -2.63
C ILE A 116 5.49 -14.26 -2.84
N ASP A 117 6.17 -14.76 -1.81
CA ASP A 117 7.62 -14.89 -1.81
C ASP A 117 8.03 -16.28 -2.31
N PHE A 118 8.64 -16.35 -3.48
CA PHE A 118 9.16 -17.58 -4.10
C PHE A 118 10.58 -17.95 -3.63
N GLY A 119 11.20 -17.10 -2.83
CA GLY A 119 12.53 -17.37 -2.26
C GLY A 119 13.67 -17.17 -3.25
N ILE A 120 14.78 -17.86 -2.97
CA ILE A 120 15.94 -17.96 -3.86
C ILE A 120 15.72 -19.16 -4.78
N VAL A 121 15.68 -18.90 -6.07
CA VAL A 121 15.49 -19.91 -7.12
C VAL A 121 16.84 -20.19 -7.77
N GLU A 122 17.16 -21.46 -7.97
CA GLU A 122 18.38 -21.88 -8.67
C GLU A 122 18.44 -21.24 -10.06
N ASP A 123 19.63 -20.78 -10.44
CA ASP A 123 19.86 -20.18 -11.76
C ASP A 123 19.93 -21.25 -12.87
N LYS A 124 18.83 -21.98 -13.01
CA LYS A 124 18.60 -23.02 -14.02
C LYS A 124 17.32 -22.76 -14.78
N LEU A 125 17.37 -22.95 -16.11
CA LEU A 125 16.25 -22.67 -17.01
C LEU A 125 14.95 -23.33 -16.53
N ASP A 126 14.96 -24.62 -16.22
CA ASP A 126 13.77 -25.36 -15.80
C ASP A 126 13.19 -24.88 -14.46
N SER A 127 14.05 -24.51 -13.51
CA SER A 127 13.63 -24.00 -12.21
C SER A 127 12.99 -22.62 -12.36
N LEU A 128 13.60 -21.75 -13.13
CA LEU A 128 13.11 -20.41 -13.42
C LEU A 128 11.79 -20.48 -14.21
N GLN A 129 11.72 -21.29 -15.28
CA GLN A 129 10.49 -21.43 -16.06
C GLN A 129 9.31 -21.87 -15.19
N ARG A 130 9.49 -22.88 -14.33
CA ARG A 130 8.45 -23.33 -13.41
C ARG A 130 8.04 -22.23 -12.43
N THR A 131 9.01 -21.55 -11.82
CA THR A 131 8.72 -20.48 -10.85
C THR A 131 8.02 -19.29 -11.48
N PHE A 132 8.48 -18.84 -12.67
CA PHE A 132 7.79 -17.75 -13.37
C PHE A 132 6.40 -18.13 -13.86
N ALA A 133 6.19 -19.37 -14.32
CA ALA A 133 4.87 -19.84 -14.68
C ALA A 133 3.93 -19.95 -13.46
N ASP A 134 4.44 -20.35 -12.31
CA ASP A 134 3.69 -20.35 -11.05
C ASP A 134 3.36 -18.94 -10.59
N ALA A 135 4.29 -18.03 -10.71
CA ALA A 135 4.10 -16.62 -10.36
C ALA A 135 3.09 -15.94 -11.30
N ASP A 136 3.13 -16.23 -12.60
CA ASP A 136 2.17 -15.71 -13.60
C ASP A 136 0.72 -16.07 -13.25
N ARG A 137 0.49 -17.30 -12.74
CA ARG A 137 -0.84 -17.74 -12.34
C ARG A 137 -1.37 -17.14 -11.05
N GLN A 138 -0.48 -16.69 -10.15
CA GLN A 138 -0.85 -16.27 -8.78
C GLN A 138 -0.72 -14.77 -8.56
N CYS A 139 0.06 -14.07 -9.41
CA CYS A 139 0.45 -12.70 -9.18
C CYS A 139 -0.04 -11.78 -10.30
N ASP A 140 -0.30 -10.53 -9.93
CA ASP A 140 -0.57 -9.45 -10.89
C ASP A 140 0.74 -8.83 -11.42
N MET A 141 1.82 -8.99 -10.65
CA MET A 141 3.15 -8.48 -10.94
C MET A 141 4.21 -9.42 -10.35
N VAL A 142 5.31 -9.58 -11.04
CA VAL A 142 6.47 -10.33 -10.55
C VAL A 142 7.68 -9.40 -10.53
N LEU A 143 8.40 -9.37 -9.42
CA LEU A 143 9.69 -8.71 -9.27
C LEU A 143 10.76 -9.77 -9.07
N SER A 144 11.75 -9.76 -9.96
CA SER A 144 12.91 -10.64 -9.89
C SER A 144 14.18 -9.85 -9.59
N CYS A 145 14.96 -10.32 -8.63
CA CYS A 145 16.30 -9.82 -8.32
C CYS A 145 17.32 -10.85 -8.76
N GLY A 146 18.30 -10.45 -9.59
CA GLY A 146 19.30 -11.32 -10.20
C GLY A 146 18.89 -11.79 -11.60
N GLY A 147 19.74 -12.60 -12.22
CA GLY A 147 19.51 -13.18 -13.55
C GLY A 147 19.44 -12.21 -14.72
N VAL A 148 19.83 -10.94 -14.54
CA VAL A 148 19.83 -9.91 -15.59
C VAL A 148 21.27 -9.40 -15.89
N SER A 149 22.23 -10.27 -15.75
CA SER A 149 23.64 -9.96 -16.05
C SER A 149 23.89 -9.87 -17.57
N VAL A 150 25.00 -9.26 -17.95
CA VAL A 150 25.45 -9.18 -19.34
C VAL A 150 26.21 -10.44 -19.82
N GLY A 151 26.19 -11.51 -19.02
CA GLY A 151 26.81 -12.79 -19.35
C GLY A 151 26.05 -13.61 -20.41
N ASP A 152 26.71 -14.64 -20.96
CA ASP A 152 26.17 -15.49 -22.03
C ASP A 152 25.02 -16.43 -21.54
N ALA A 153 24.87 -16.60 -20.21
CA ALA A 153 23.83 -17.42 -19.59
C ALA A 153 22.82 -16.54 -18.83
N ASP A 154 21.96 -15.83 -19.55
CA ASP A 154 20.86 -15.02 -18.95
C ASP A 154 19.54 -15.77 -19.05
N TYR A 155 19.39 -16.78 -18.19
CA TYR A 155 18.20 -17.65 -18.18
C TYR A 155 16.90 -16.90 -17.89
N VAL A 156 16.94 -15.83 -17.09
CA VAL A 156 15.74 -15.00 -16.82
C VAL A 156 15.24 -14.36 -18.12
N LYS A 157 16.16 -13.88 -18.96
CA LYS A 157 15.81 -13.33 -20.27
C LYS A 157 15.15 -14.37 -21.18
N GLU A 158 15.76 -15.56 -21.26
CA GLU A 158 15.24 -16.66 -22.08
C GLU A 158 13.85 -17.08 -21.59
N VAL A 159 13.66 -17.21 -20.29
CA VAL A 159 12.34 -17.51 -19.68
C VAL A 159 11.32 -16.43 -20.01
N LEU A 160 11.66 -15.16 -19.82
CA LEU A 160 10.74 -14.06 -20.13
C LEU A 160 10.39 -13.98 -21.62
N GLN A 161 11.32 -14.30 -22.51
CA GLN A 161 11.06 -14.38 -23.96
C GLN A 161 10.19 -15.57 -24.34
N THR A 162 10.29 -16.67 -23.60
CA THR A 162 9.48 -17.89 -23.85
C THR A 162 8.05 -17.74 -23.28
N LEU A 163 7.93 -17.14 -22.09
CA LEU A 163 6.63 -17.00 -21.39
C LEU A 163 5.88 -15.73 -21.76
N GLY A 164 6.49 -14.79 -22.48
CA GLY A 164 5.84 -13.53 -22.78
C GLY A 164 6.64 -12.60 -23.69
N SER A 165 6.61 -11.31 -23.43
CA SER A 165 7.31 -10.28 -24.19
C SER A 165 8.13 -9.38 -23.28
N VAL A 166 9.37 -9.07 -23.67
CA VAL A 166 10.25 -8.13 -22.98
C VAL A 166 10.30 -6.81 -23.76
N ASN A 167 9.90 -5.70 -23.10
CA ASN A 167 9.87 -4.38 -23.71
C ASN A 167 11.16 -3.60 -23.53
N PHE A 168 11.82 -3.73 -22.36
CA PHE A 168 13.08 -3.07 -22.05
C PHE A 168 14.04 -4.07 -21.46
N TRP A 169 15.33 -3.95 -21.83
CA TRP A 169 16.38 -4.82 -21.33
C TRP A 169 17.53 -4.07 -20.67
N LYS A 170 17.82 -2.86 -21.11
CA LYS A 170 18.89 -2.03 -20.56
C LYS A 170 18.43 -0.59 -20.48
N VAL A 171 18.73 0.06 -19.36
CA VAL A 171 18.47 1.49 -19.15
C VAL A 171 19.76 2.25 -18.97
N ALA A 172 19.77 3.53 -19.34
CA ALA A 172 20.97 4.38 -19.29
C ALA A 172 21.19 4.99 -17.90
N ILE A 173 21.18 4.13 -16.84
CA ILE A 173 21.46 4.52 -15.46
C ILE A 173 22.61 3.72 -14.89
N LYS A 174 23.31 4.32 -13.91
CA LYS A 174 24.43 3.66 -13.20
C LYS A 174 24.43 4.15 -11.74
N PRO A 175 24.31 3.27 -10.73
CA PRO A 175 24.04 1.82 -10.82
C PRO A 175 22.63 1.48 -11.29
N GLY A 176 22.37 0.21 -11.68
CA GLY A 176 21.05 -0.26 -12.10
C GLY A 176 20.85 -0.38 -13.61
N LYS A 177 21.94 -0.41 -14.40
CA LYS A 177 21.89 -0.52 -15.86
C LYS A 177 21.10 -1.74 -16.39
N PRO A 178 21.26 -2.96 -15.85
CA PRO A 178 20.42 -4.09 -16.22
C PRO A 178 19.03 -3.93 -15.61
N PHE A 179 18.03 -3.75 -16.46
CA PHE A 179 16.62 -3.67 -16.06
C PHE A 179 15.78 -4.27 -17.18
N ALA A 180 14.99 -5.26 -16.85
CA ALA A 180 14.04 -5.86 -17.76
C ALA A 180 12.60 -5.52 -17.31
N PHE A 181 11.78 -5.16 -18.27
CA PHE A 181 10.35 -4.97 -18.08
C PHE A 181 9.62 -5.69 -19.21
N GLY A 182 8.62 -6.47 -18.86
CA GLY A 182 7.89 -7.25 -19.84
C GLY A 182 6.51 -7.64 -19.35
N LYS A 183 5.81 -8.40 -20.17
CA LYS A 183 4.51 -8.98 -19.87
C LYS A 183 4.60 -10.48 -20.04
N LEU A 184 4.17 -11.25 -19.06
CA LEU A 184 3.92 -12.68 -19.18
C LEU A 184 2.58 -12.91 -19.92
N SER A 185 2.39 -14.10 -20.48
CA SER A 185 1.41 -14.34 -21.56
C SER A 185 -0.04 -14.52 -21.13
N GLN A 186 -0.37 -14.37 -19.84
CA GLN A 186 -1.79 -14.49 -19.43
C GLN A 186 -2.51 -13.16 -19.36
#